data_4ca99528bd00a2ca2c0752832726eb70
#
_entry.id   4ca99528bd00a2ca2c0752832726eb70
#
_cell.length_a   1.000
_cell.length_b   1.000
_cell.length_c   1.000
_cell.angle_alpha   90.00
_cell.angle_beta   90.00
_cell.angle_gamma   90.00
#
_symmetry.space_group_name_H-M   'P 1'
#
loop_
_entity.id
_entity.type
_entity.pdbx_description
1 polymer ?
#
loop_
_entity_poly.entity_id
_entity_poly.type
_entity_poly.pdbx_seq_one_letter_code
_entity_poly.pdbx_strand_id
1 'polypeptide(L)'
;MSSRFAEVPIGKVREYWDRRPCNIRHSPAPVGTRQYFDEVEQRKYVVEPHIPAFAEFPRWAGKRVLEIGCGIGTDTMNFARAGAKVTAVDLSPRSLQVARQRAEVFGLTERIQFVEANAERLPDFVEPAPYDLVYSFGVIHHSPRPDVILANVRRHFIAADGTLKVMVYHRRSWKVLGILLREAHGAWWRLDDAIARNSEAQTGCPITYTYSRRTGAELLAGAGFQETDVMIDHIFPYRVKDYVQYRYEKAIPFRWLPMPAMRMLEQRLGWHLCLTARAA
;
A
#
# COMPACT_ATOMS: atom_id res chain seq x y z
N MET A 1 -2.92 -2.36 21.04
CA MET A 1 -3.68 -2.51 19.77
C MET A 1 -4.77 -3.55 19.93
N SER A 2 -5.91 -3.38 19.25
CA SER A 2 -6.94 -4.41 19.22
C SER A 2 -6.37 -5.67 18.57
N SER A 3 -6.40 -6.80 19.30
CA SER A 3 -5.99 -8.13 18.81
C SER A 3 -7.01 -8.76 17.87
N ARG A 4 -8.01 -8.00 17.42
CA ARG A 4 -9.21 -8.47 16.72
C ARG A 4 -8.94 -9.37 15.52
N PHE A 5 -7.89 -9.08 14.74
CA PHE A 5 -7.54 -9.86 13.57
C PHE A 5 -6.30 -10.76 13.78
N ALA A 6 -5.75 -10.80 15.00
CA ALA A 6 -4.51 -11.54 15.27
C ALA A 6 -4.66 -13.07 15.08
N GLU A 7 -5.88 -13.58 15.18
CA GLU A 7 -6.19 -15.01 14.99
C GLU A 7 -6.58 -15.37 13.55
N VAL A 8 -6.68 -14.38 12.65
CA VAL A 8 -7.01 -14.67 11.25
C VAL A 8 -5.83 -15.35 10.58
N PRO A 9 -5.99 -16.57 10.04
CA PRO A 9 -4.88 -17.25 9.39
C PRO A 9 -4.37 -16.48 8.17
N ILE A 10 -3.05 -16.28 8.08
CA ILE A 10 -2.41 -15.59 6.95
C ILE A 10 -2.74 -16.25 5.60
N GLY A 11 -3.01 -17.54 5.59
CA GLY A 11 -3.46 -18.27 4.39
C GLY A 11 -4.72 -17.70 3.76
N LYS A 12 -5.67 -17.17 4.57
CA LYS A 12 -6.87 -16.49 4.04
C LYS A 12 -6.53 -15.16 3.37
N VAL A 13 -5.55 -14.43 3.90
CA VAL A 13 -5.07 -13.19 3.30
C VAL A 13 -4.36 -13.48 1.98
N ARG A 14 -3.49 -14.52 1.96
CA ARG A 14 -2.82 -15.00 0.75
C ARG A 14 -3.84 -15.38 -0.33
N GLU A 15 -4.81 -16.21 0.00
CA GLU A 15 -5.86 -16.67 -0.93
C GLU A 15 -6.68 -15.52 -1.50
N TYR A 16 -6.99 -14.50 -0.68
CA TYR A 16 -7.71 -13.31 -1.11
C TYR A 16 -6.91 -12.53 -2.17
N TRP A 17 -5.64 -12.21 -1.88
CA TRP A 17 -4.80 -11.42 -2.78
C TRP A 17 -4.33 -12.21 -4.01
N ASP A 18 -4.18 -13.53 -3.88
CA ASP A 18 -3.83 -14.38 -5.02
C ASP A 18 -4.97 -14.49 -6.02
N ARG A 19 -6.21 -14.61 -5.56
CA ARG A 19 -7.37 -14.58 -6.46
C ARG A 19 -7.54 -13.25 -7.17
N ARG A 20 -7.13 -12.16 -6.54
CA ARG A 20 -7.31 -10.80 -7.05
C ARG A 20 -6.10 -9.91 -6.76
N PRO A 21 -5.00 -10.04 -7.52
CA PRO A 21 -3.88 -9.12 -7.41
C PRO A 21 -4.33 -7.66 -7.50
N CYS A 22 -3.76 -6.80 -6.66
CA CYS A 22 -4.10 -5.39 -6.65
C CYS A 22 -3.84 -4.76 -8.03
N ASN A 23 -4.74 -3.90 -8.50
CA ASN A 23 -4.64 -3.18 -9.78
C ASN A 23 -4.61 -4.04 -11.05
N ILE A 24 -4.79 -5.36 -10.98
CA ILE A 24 -4.73 -6.24 -12.16
C ILE A 24 -5.77 -5.89 -13.24
N ARG A 25 -6.85 -5.18 -12.87
CA ARG A 25 -7.91 -4.73 -13.77
C ARG A 25 -7.80 -3.25 -14.15
N HIS A 26 -6.63 -2.65 -13.98
CA HIS A 26 -6.43 -1.23 -14.31
C HIS A 26 -6.20 -0.97 -15.80
N SER A 27 -6.11 -2.00 -16.61
CA SER A 27 -6.06 -1.91 -18.07
C SER A 27 -6.98 -2.97 -18.71
N PRO A 28 -7.61 -2.68 -19.86
CA PRO A 28 -8.30 -3.67 -20.69
C PRO A 28 -7.35 -4.44 -21.60
N ALA A 29 -6.10 -4.00 -21.76
CA ALA A 29 -5.12 -4.68 -22.59
C ALA A 29 -4.75 -6.06 -22.02
N PRO A 30 -4.25 -7.00 -22.84
CA PRO A 30 -3.80 -8.30 -22.37
C PRO A 30 -2.70 -8.20 -21.31
N VAL A 31 -2.89 -8.88 -20.19
CA VAL A 31 -1.91 -8.94 -19.10
C VAL A 31 -0.56 -9.45 -19.63
N GLY A 32 0.55 -8.81 -19.23
CA GLY A 32 1.89 -9.16 -19.67
C GLY A 32 2.39 -8.35 -20.87
N THR A 33 1.55 -7.58 -21.52
CA THR A 33 1.99 -6.68 -22.60
C THR A 33 2.53 -5.36 -22.05
N ARG A 34 3.41 -4.71 -22.80
CA ARG A 34 3.92 -3.38 -22.47
C ARG A 34 2.79 -2.37 -22.31
N GLN A 35 1.85 -2.36 -23.25
CA GLN A 35 0.67 -1.50 -23.20
C GLN A 35 -0.10 -1.69 -21.89
N TYR A 36 -0.35 -2.94 -21.49
CA TYR A 36 -1.03 -3.23 -20.22
C TYR A 36 -0.31 -2.59 -19.04
N PHE A 37 0.99 -2.77 -18.94
CA PHE A 37 1.76 -2.26 -17.81
C PHE A 37 1.84 -0.72 -17.79
N ASP A 38 1.96 -0.09 -18.95
CA ASP A 38 1.97 1.37 -19.07
C ASP A 38 0.61 1.97 -18.64
N GLU A 39 -0.50 1.38 -19.09
CA GLU A 39 -1.85 1.80 -18.72
C GLU A 39 -2.15 1.59 -17.23
N VAL A 40 -1.73 0.45 -16.65
CA VAL A 40 -1.85 0.17 -15.20
C VAL A 40 -1.11 1.22 -14.38
N GLU A 41 0.12 1.55 -14.77
CA GLU A 41 0.95 2.54 -14.08
C GLU A 41 0.35 3.94 -14.20
N GLN A 42 -0.03 4.35 -15.40
CA GLN A 42 -0.68 5.63 -15.63
C GLN A 42 -1.94 5.77 -14.79
N ARG A 43 -2.81 4.75 -14.81
CA ARG A 43 -4.05 4.78 -14.03
C ARG A 43 -3.80 4.84 -12.54
N LYS A 44 -2.83 4.07 -12.01
CA LYS A 44 -2.47 4.12 -10.59
C LYS A 44 -2.10 5.54 -10.18
N TYR A 45 -1.19 6.19 -10.88
CA TYR A 45 -0.71 7.52 -10.49
C TYR A 45 -1.65 8.67 -10.85
N VAL A 46 -2.58 8.49 -11.78
CA VAL A 46 -3.69 9.43 -12.00
C VAL A 46 -4.66 9.40 -10.83
N VAL A 47 -4.94 8.23 -10.29
CA VAL A 47 -5.89 8.05 -9.18
C VAL A 47 -5.24 8.34 -7.83
N GLU A 48 -3.96 8.03 -7.68
CA GLU A 48 -3.18 8.18 -6.46
C GLU A 48 -1.92 9.04 -6.72
N PRO A 49 -2.08 10.33 -7.08
CA PRO A 49 -0.97 11.19 -7.54
C PRO A 49 0.06 11.53 -6.45
N HIS A 50 -0.24 11.26 -5.21
CA HIS A 50 0.66 11.46 -4.07
C HIS A 50 1.75 10.38 -3.96
N ILE A 51 1.56 9.20 -4.60
CA ILE A 51 2.52 8.08 -4.48
C ILE A 51 3.93 8.46 -4.93
N PRO A 52 4.18 9.05 -6.11
CA PRO A 52 5.53 9.42 -6.51
C PRO A 52 6.21 10.40 -5.56
N ALA A 53 5.46 11.35 -4.98
CA ALA A 53 5.98 12.29 -4.00
C ALA A 53 6.31 11.60 -2.67
N PHE A 54 5.48 10.66 -2.22
CA PHE A 54 5.74 9.88 -1.03
C PHE A 54 6.90 8.89 -1.21
N ALA A 55 6.93 8.16 -2.32
CA ALA A 55 7.97 7.16 -2.59
C ALA A 55 9.35 7.79 -2.84
N GLU A 56 9.40 9.01 -3.42
CA GLU A 56 10.63 9.72 -3.79
C GLU A 56 11.57 8.84 -4.66
N PHE A 57 11.03 8.15 -5.66
CA PHE A 57 11.77 7.16 -6.46
C PHE A 57 13.21 7.59 -6.84
N PRO A 58 13.46 8.81 -7.37
CA PRO A 58 14.80 9.23 -7.77
C PRO A 58 15.81 9.33 -6.64
N ARG A 59 15.35 9.55 -5.40
CA ARG A 59 16.21 9.66 -4.21
C ARG A 59 16.98 8.38 -3.92
N TRP A 60 16.45 7.24 -4.38
CA TRP A 60 16.98 5.92 -4.07
C TRP A 60 17.89 5.37 -5.19
N ALA A 61 18.35 6.22 -6.12
CA ALA A 61 19.31 5.84 -7.14
C ALA A 61 20.60 5.27 -6.52
N GLY A 62 21.00 4.08 -6.95
CA GLY A 62 22.17 3.36 -6.43
C GLY A 62 21.99 2.75 -5.03
N LYS A 63 20.84 2.93 -4.40
CA LYS A 63 20.50 2.47 -3.06
C LYS A 63 19.83 1.10 -3.05
N ARG A 64 19.81 0.46 -1.88
CA ARG A 64 19.10 -0.79 -1.64
C ARG A 64 17.70 -0.52 -1.12
N VAL A 65 16.70 -1.02 -1.80
CA VAL A 65 15.28 -0.86 -1.44
C VAL A 65 14.67 -2.23 -1.15
N LEU A 66 14.02 -2.37 0.01
CA LEU A 66 13.15 -3.49 0.33
C LEU A 66 11.70 -3.02 0.18
N GLU A 67 10.96 -3.59 -0.75
CA GLU A 67 9.54 -3.34 -0.92
C GLU A 67 8.73 -4.52 -0.39
N ILE A 68 7.88 -4.26 0.62
CA ILE A 68 7.01 -5.26 1.24
C ILE A 68 5.60 -5.10 0.67
N GLY A 69 5.12 -6.13 -0.04
CA GLY A 69 3.84 -6.16 -0.73
C GLY A 69 3.89 -5.44 -2.08
N CYS A 70 4.80 -5.87 -2.94
CA CYS A 70 5.02 -5.23 -4.24
C CYS A 70 3.85 -5.38 -5.23
N GLY A 71 2.90 -6.30 -4.97
CA GLY A 71 1.80 -6.59 -5.87
C GLY A 71 2.29 -6.94 -7.27
N ILE A 72 1.71 -6.33 -8.30
CA ILE A 72 2.12 -6.51 -9.69
C ILE A 72 3.30 -5.61 -10.12
N GLY A 73 4.05 -5.09 -9.15
CA GLY A 73 5.35 -4.46 -9.35
C GLY A 73 5.34 -3.01 -9.88
N THR A 74 4.27 -2.23 -9.69
CA THR A 74 4.21 -0.88 -10.26
C THR A 74 5.24 0.06 -9.63
N ASP A 75 5.30 0.13 -8.31
CA ASP A 75 6.27 0.98 -7.59
C ASP A 75 7.68 0.38 -7.69
N THR A 76 7.80 -0.96 -7.64
CA THR A 76 9.04 -1.73 -7.86
C THR A 76 9.77 -1.28 -9.12
N MET A 77 9.02 -1.19 -10.26
CA MET A 77 9.61 -0.77 -11.53
C MET A 77 10.12 0.67 -11.47
N ASN A 78 9.44 1.57 -10.76
CA ASN A 78 9.85 2.96 -10.65
C ASN A 78 11.10 3.11 -9.77
N PHE A 79 11.24 2.36 -8.70
CA PHE A 79 12.50 2.27 -7.94
C PHE A 79 13.65 1.75 -8.82
N ALA A 80 13.41 0.66 -9.55
CA ALA A 80 14.42 0.05 -10.42
C ALA A 80 14.83 0.95 -11.60
N ARG A 81 13.87 1.65 -12.24
CA ARG A 81 14.13 2.66 -13.29
C ARG A 81 14.95 3.83 -12.76
N ALA A 82 14.71 4.24 -11.51
CA ALA A 82 15.51 5.27 -10.84
C ALA A 82 16.93 4.81 -10.50
N GLY A 83 17.25 3.53 -10.69
CA GLY A 83 18.58 2.97 -10.46
C GLY A 83 18.77 2.26 -9.12
N ALA A 84 17.72 2.06 -8.34
CA ALA A 84 17.79 1.30 -7.10
C ALA A 84 18.02 -0.22 -7.36
N LYS A 85 18.60 -0.91 -6.36
CA LYS A 85 18.59 -2.36 -6.26
C LYS A 85 17.43 -2.77 -5.36
N VAL A 86 16.43 -3.45 -5.92
CA VAL A 86 15.17 -3.71 -5.22
C VAL A 86 15.06 -5.18 -4.84
N THR A 87 14.75 -5.44 -3.57
CA THR A 87 14.19 -6.72 -3.13
C THR A 87 12.69 -6.52 -2.95
N ALA A 88 11.90 -7.16 -3.81
CA ALA A 88 10.45 -7.01 -3.88
C ALA A 88 9.77 -8.26 -3.33
N VAL A 89 9.02 -8.10 -2.25
CA VAL A 89 8.37 -9.18 -1.52
C VAL A 89 6.87 -9.11 -1.68
N ASP A 90 6.23 -10.24 -1.95
CA ASP A 90 4.76 -10.36 -1.90
C ASP A 90 4.33 -11.73 -1.37
N LEU A 91 3.14 -11.79 -0.80
CA LEU A 91 2.55 -13.02 -0.30
C LEU A 91 1.88 -13.85 -1.41
N SER A 92 1.47 -13.19 -2.52
CA SER A 92 0.75 -13.77 -3.65
C SER A 92 1.72 -14.20 -4.75
N PRO A 93 1.85 -15.49 -5.04
CA PRO A 93 2.63 -15.99 -6.17
C PRO A 93 2.12 -15.45 -7.52
N ARG A 94 0.82 -15.25 -7.66
CA ARG A 94 0.23 -14.69 -8.88
C ARG A 94 0.62 -13.22 -9.08
N SER A 95 0.63 -12.42 -8.02
CA SER A 95 1.14 -11.04 -8.08
C SER A 95 2.59 -11.01 -8.53
N LEU A 96 3.44 -11.86 -7.94
CA LEU A 96 4.86 -11.95 -8.28
C LEU A 96 5.09 -12.44 -9.71
N GLN A 97 4.27 -13.36 -10.21
CA GLN A 97 4.35 -13.79 -11.61
C GLN A 97 4.16 -12.61 -12.57
N VAL A 98 3.13 -11.78 -12.34
CA VAL A 98 2.88 -10.60 -13.16
C VAL A 98 3.99 -9.54 -12.99
N ALA A 99 4.52 -9.37 -11.77
CA ALA A 99 5.62 -8.46 -11.50
C ALA A 99 6.91 -8.87 -12.21
N ARG A 100 7.24 -10.17 -12.27
CA ARG A 100 8.39 -10.70 -13.03
C ARG A 100 8.23 -10.44 -14.53
N GLN A 101 7.06 -10.75 -15.10
CA GLN A 101 6.77 -10.42 -16.51
C GLN A 101 6.94 -8.93 -16.80
N ARG A 102 6.52 -8.08 -15.86
CA ARG A 102 6.70 -6.64 -15.98
C ARG A 102 8.17 -6.26 -15.99
N ALA A 103 9.00 -6.83 -15.12
CA ALA A 103 10.44 -6.59 -15.10
C ALA A 103 11.13 -7.03 -16.42
N GLU A 104 10.73 -8.15 -16.98
CA GLU A 104 11.20 -8.64 -18.28
C GLU A 104 10.85 -7.66 -19.41
N VAL A 105 9.57 -7.25 -19.50
CA VAL A 105 9.08 -6.31 -20.53
C VAL A 105 9.82 -4.99 -20.50
N PHE A 106 10.24 -4.52 -19.30
CA PHE A 106 10.96 -3.26 -19.16
C PHE A 106 12.49 -3.41 -19.10
N GLY A 107 13.03 -4.63 -19.16
CA GLY A 107 14.48 -4.89 -19.12
C GLY A 107 15.11 -4.55 -17.76
N LEU A 108 14.38 -4.77 -16.66
CA LEU A 108 14.80 -4.41 -15.30
C LEU A 108 15.09 -5.61 -14.40
N THR A 109 15.10 -6.83 -14.95
CA THR A 109 15.24 -8.07 -14.20
C THR A 109 16.48 -8.10 -13.32
N GLU A 110 17.62 -7.62 -13.83
CA GLU A 110 18.91 -7.61 -13.12
C GLU A 110 18.95 -6.67 -11.89
N ARG A 111 17.95 -5.77 -11.76
CA ARG A 111 17.86 -4.83 -10.65
C ARG A 111 16.90 -5.24 -9.55
N ILE A 112 16.15 -6.33 -9.78
CA ILE A 112 15.02 -6.70 -8.92
C ILE A 112 15.10 -8.16 -8.52
N GLN A 113 15.18 -8.43 -7.22
CA GLN A 113 14.99 -9.76 -6.65
C GLN A 113 13.54 -9.89 -6.17
N PHE A 114 12.78 -10.82 -6.74
CA PHE A 114 11.41 -11.12 -6.31
C PHE A 114 11.38 -12.32 -5.37
N VAL A 115 10.76 -12.14 -4.19
CA VAL A 115 10.66 -13.16 -3.15
C VAL A 115 9.21 -13.37 -2.74
N GLU A 116 8.73 -14.61 -2.83
CA GLU A 116 7.45 -15.00 -2.23
C GLU A 116 7.66 -15.21 -0.73
N ALA A 117 7.04 -14.37 0.10
CA ALA A 117 7.19 -14.46 1.54
C ALA A 117 6.01 -13.89 2.32
N ASN A 118 5.78 -14.47 3.48
CA ASN A 118 5.01 -13.84 4.54
C ASN A 118 5.88 -12.79 5.25
N ALA A 119 5.49 -11.52 5.20
CA ALA A 119 6.24 -10.43 5.81
C ALA A 119 6.37 -10.57 7.35
N GLU A 120 5.48 -11.29 8.02
CA GLU A 120 5.61 -11.59 9.45
C GLU A 120 6.78 -12.54 9.75
N ARG A 121 7.23 -13.28 8.74
CA ARG A 121 8.35 -14.23 8.83
C ARG A 121 9.45 -13.87 7.81
N LEU A 122 9.60 -12.61 7.50
CA LEU A 122 10.51 -12.13 6.46
C LEU A 122 11.95 -12.65 6.59
N PRO A 123 12.55 -12.74 7.81
CA PRO A 123 13.90 -13.29 7.98
C PRO A 123 14.08 -14.76 7.56
N ASP A 124 12.98 -15.52 7.42
CA ASP A 124 13.04 -16.92 6.97
C ASP A 124 13.20 -17.02 5.43
N PHE A 125 12.94 -15.96 4.70
CA PHE A 125 12.85 -15.93 3.24
C PHE A 125 13.82 -14.94 2.58
N VAL A 126 14.17 -13.88 3.30
CA VAL A 126 15.09 -12.85 2.84
C VAL A 126 16.26 -12.81 3.81
N GLU A 127 17.47 -12.93 3.28
CA GLU A 127 18.68 -12.83 4.10
C GLU A 127 18.75 -11.43 4.76
N PRO A 128 18.93 -11.38 6.10
CA PRO A 128 19.08 -10.14 6.82
C PRO A 128 20.18 -9.25 6.25
N ALA A 129 19.84 -8.03 5.90
CA ALA A 129 20.77 -7.09 5.32
C ALA A 129 20.28 -5.66 5.46
N PRO A 130 21.17 -4.66 5.60
CA PRO A 130 20.75 -3.26 5.74
C PRO A 130 20.25 -2.71 4.40
N TYR A 131 19.02 -2.18 4.40
CA TYR A 131 18.40 -1.44 3.30
C TYR A 131 18.35 0.05 3.63
N ASP A 132 18.61 0.88 2.61
CA ASP A 132 18.53 2.34 2.73
C ASP A 132 17.06 2.80 2.82
N LEU A 133 16.17 2.06 2.14
CA LEU A 133 14.72 2.24 2.21
C LEU A 133 14.04 0.91 2.46
N VAL A 134 13.13 0.87 3.43
CA VAL A 134 12.06 -0.13 3.50
C VAL A 134 10.75 0.56 3.17
N TYR A 135 10.07 0.09 2.14
CA TYR A 135 8.84 0.66 1.59
C TYR A 135 7.70 -0.34 1.64
N SER A 136 6.54 0.08 2.14
CA SER A 136 5.33 -0.74 2.13
C SER A 136 4.11 0.14 1.91
N PHE A 137 3.47 0.01 0.76
CA PHE A 137 2.34 0.85 0.40
C PHE A 137 1.04 0.03 0.32
N GLY A 138 0.17 0.22 1.31
CA GLY A 138 -1.15 -0.43 1.32
C GLY A 138 -1.15 -1.89 1.74
N VAL A 139 -0.19 -2.37 2.55
CA VAL A 139 0.03 -3.80 2.79
C VAL A 139 -0.03 -4.19 4.26
N ILE A 140 0.81 -3.61 5.13
CA ILE A 140 0.99 -4.13 6.49
C ILE A 140 -0.28 -4.16 7.34
N HIS A 141 -1.23 -3.29 7.05
CA HIS A 141 -2.53 -3.23 7.73
C HIS A 141 -3.51 -4.33 7.29
N HIS A 142 -3.11 -5.17 6.35
CA HIS A 142 -3.80 -6.40 5.95
C HIS A 142 -3.13 -7.66 6.53
N SER A 143 -2.10 -7.50 7.36
CA SER A 143 -1.46 -8.61 8.09
C SER A 143 -2.12 -8.80 9.46
N PRO A 144 -2.22 -10.04 9.99
CA PRO A 144 -2.60 -10.30 11.38
C PRO A 144 -1.71 -9.56 12.39
N ARG A 145 -0.42 -9.45 12.10
CA ARG A 145 0.60 -8.93 13.01
C ARG A 145 1.50 -7.87 12.38
N PRO A 146 0.96 -6.66 12.09
CA PRO A 146 1.75 -5.55 11.55
C PRO A 146 2.90 -5.12 12.48
N ASP A 147 2.74 -5.31 13.79
CA ASP A 147 3.76 -5.10 14.81
C ASP A 147 4.98 -6.01 14.61
N VAL A 148 4.76 -7.29 14.30
CA VAL A 148 5.84 -8.27 14.04
C VAL A 148 6.58 -7.92 12.75
N ILE A 149 5.87 -7.50 11.70
CA ILE A 149 6.50 -7.05 10.44
C ILE A 149 7.47 -5.90 10.72
N LEU A 150 7.01 -4.87 11.42
CA LEU A 150 7.83 -3.69 11.72
C LEU A 150 9.01 -4.02 12.65
N ALA A 151 8.80 -4.89 13.63
CA ALA A 151 9.88 -5.36 14.51
C ALA A 151 10.96 -6.11 13.72
N ASN A 152 10.58 -6.98 12.79
CA ASN A 152 11.51 -7.67 11.90
C ASN A 152 12.27 -6.70 11.00
N VAL A 153 11.57 -5.71 10.42
CA VAL A 153 12.20 -4.64 9.62
C VAL A 153 13.26 -3.92 10.46
N ARG A 154 12.90 -3.49 11.66
CA ARG A 154 13.79 -2.76 12.57
C ARG A 154 15.03 -3.56 12.93
N ARG A 155 14.86 -4.83 13.19
CA ARG A 155 15.92 -5.71 13.70
C ARG A 155 16.88 -6.20 12.62
N HIS A 156 16.37 -6.44 11.40
CA HIS A 156 17.08 -7.24 10.42
C HIS A 156 17.31 -6.56 9.06
N PHE A 157 16.53 -5.52 8.72
CA PHE A 157 16.46 -5.06 7.34
C PHE A 157 16.72 -3.56 7.14
N ILE A 158 16.65 -2.73 8.16
CA ILE A 158 16.86 -1.30 7.97
C ILE A 158 18.30 -0.90 8.35
N ALA A 159 18.94 -0.09 7.51
CA ALA A 159 20.23 0.50 7.81
C ALA A 159 20.11 1.49 9.00
N ALA A 160 21.23 1.80 9.68
CA ALA A 160 21.22 2.70 10.82
C ALA A 160 20.67 4.11 10.48
N ASP A 161 20.97 4.60 9.27
CA ASP A 161 20.44 5.85 8.69
C ASP A 161 19.31 5.63 7.70
N GLY A 162 18.82 4.39 7.60
CA GLY A 162 17.78 3.99 6.67
C GLY A 162 16.42 4.63 6.97
N THR A 163 15.62 4.71 5.93
CA THR A 163 14.27 5.29 6.00
C THR A 163 13.23 4.18 5.87
N LEU A 164 12.23 4.19 6.74
CA LEU A 164 11.02 3.42 6.63
C LEU A 164 9.90 4.30 6.08
N LYS A 165 9.24 3.87 5.01
CA LYS A 165 8.02 4.51 4.49
C LYS A 165 6.90 3.50 4.42
N VAL A 166 5.82 3.76 5.16
CA VAL A 166 4.64 2.90 5.16
C VAL A 166 3.38 3.69 4.90
N MET A 167 2.51 3.20 4.05
CA MET A 167 1.16 3.69 3.93
C MET A 167 0.19 2.69 4.55
N VAL A 168 -0.67 3.18 5.43
CA VAL A 168 -1.77 2.46 6.04
C VAL A 168 -3.08 3.23 5.89
N TYR A 169 -4.21 2.59 6.16
CA TYR A 169 -5.51 3.25 6.02
C TYR A 169 -5.82 4.17 7.20
N HIS A 170 -6.28 5.39 6.87
CA HIS A 170 -6.59 6.42 7.84
C HIS A 170 -8.00 6.26 8.41
N ARG A 171 -8.07 6.08 9.74
CA ARG A 171 -9.35 5.88 10.46
C ARG A 171 -10.29 7.07 10.40
N ARG A 172 -9.75 8.28 10.36
CA ARG A 172 -10.56 9.53 10.32
C ARG A 172 -10.69 10.05 8.90
N SER A 173 -11.03 9.14 7.95
CA SER A 173 -11.15 9.49 6.54
C SER A 173 -12.58 9.63 6.09
N TRP A 174 -12.78 10.33 4.96
CA TRP A 174 -14.06 10.43 4.27
C TRP A 174 -14.67 9.07 3.97
N LYS A 175 -13.84 8.10 3.57
CA LYS A 175 -14.28 6.73 3.30
C LYS A 175 -14.82 6.04 4.54
N VAL A 176 -14.13 6.16 5.67
CA VAL A 176 -14.58 5.57 6.95
C VAL A 176 -15.87 6.22 7.43
N LEU A 177 -16.01 7.54 7.29
CA LEU A 177 -17.27 8.23 7.59
C LEU A 177 -18.41 7.71 6.72
N GLY A 178 -18.17 7.54 5.42
CA GLY A 178 -19.15 6.96 4.51
C GLY A 178 -19.57 5.54 4.89
N ILE A 179 -18.61 4.69 5.29
CA ILE A 179 -18.88 3.33 5.77
C ILE A 179 -19.67 3.36 7.09
N LEU A 180 -19.30 4.22 8.03
CA LEU A 180 -20.01 4.36 9.29
C LEU A 180 -21.49 4.69 9.08
N LEU A 181 -21.77 5.63 8.18
CA LEU A 181 -23.15 6.09 7.93
C LEU A 181 -23.97 5.08 7.11
N ARG A 182 -23.39 4.48 6.06
CA ARG A 182 -24.14 3.65 5.11
C ARG A 182 -24.20 2.17 5.52
N GLU A 183 -23.09 1.63 6.06
CA GLU A 183 -22.95 0.20 6.32
C GLU A 183 -23.09 -0.15 7.81
N ALA A 184 -22.62 0.72 8.68
CA ALA A 184 -22.73 0.53 10.13
C ALA A 184 -23.93 1.28 10.75
N HIS A 185 -24.68 2.08 9.95
CA HIS A 185 -25.83 2.86 10.38
C HIS A 185 -25.59 3.68 11.65
N GLY A 186 -24.38 4.27 11.77
CA GLY A 186 -23.93 5.01 12.94
C GLY A 186 -23.43 4.15 14.12
N ALA A 187 -23.53 2.82 14.03
CA ALA A 187 -23.09 1.89 15.06
C ALA A 187 -21.56 1.77 15.06
N TRP A 188 -20.88 2.62 15.83
CA TRP A 188 -19.41 2.71 15.88
C TRP A 188 -18.75 1.40 16.33
N TRP A 189 -19.42 0.56 17.13
CA TRP A 189 -18.92 -0.76 17.55
C TRP A 189 -18.89 -1.81 16.43
N ARG A 190 -19.62 -1.57 15.32
CA ARG A 190 -19.60 -2.40 14.10
C ARG A 190 -18.64 -1.86 13.03
N LEU A 191 -18.00 -0.73 13.31
CA LEU A 191 -17.23 -0.01 12.28
C LEU A 191 -16.07 -0.82 11.72
N ASP A 192 -15.32 -1.52 12.55
CA ASP A 192 -14.16 -2.28 12.09
C ASP A 192 -14.54 -3.44 11.16
N ASP A 193 -15.65 -4.13 11.45
CA ASP A 193 -16.20 -5.17 10.57
C ASP A 193 -16.74 -4.58 9.27
N ALA A 194 -17.40 -3.43 9.35
CA ALA A 194 -17.88 -2.73 8.17
C ALA A 194 -16.72 -2.24 7.29
N ILE A 195 -15.64 -1.75 7.89
CA ILE A 195 -14.42 -1.37 7.18
C ILE A 195 -13.81 -2.60 6.49
N ALA A 196 -13.60 -3.70 7.19
CA ALA A 196 -13.02 -4.91 6.60
C ALA A 196 -13.81 -5.39 5.38
N ARG A 197 -15.15 -5.38 5.46
CA ARG A 197 -16.03 -5.76 4.33
C ARG A 197 -16.02 -4.77 3.16
N ASN A 198 -15.67 -3.50 3.37
CA ASN A 198 -15.81 -2.42 2.38
C ASN A 198 -14.48 -1.73 2.04
N SER A 199 -13.34 -2.23 2.57
CA SER A 199 -12.04 -1.59 2.36
C SER A 199 -11.56 -1.69 0.92
N GLU A 200 -11.71 -2.87 0.29
CA GLU A 200 -11.17 -3.18 -1.02
C GLU A 200 -12.27 -3.29 -2.07
N ALA A 201 -12.53 -2.20 -2.79
CA ALA A 201 -13.47 -2.14 -3.91
C ALA A 201 -14.81 -2.87 -3.63
N GLN A 202 -15.32 -2.75 -2.41
CA GLN A 202 -16.56 -3.38 -1.92
C GLN A 202 -16.53 -4.92 -1.86
N THR A 203 -15.36 -5.53 -2.01
CA THR A 203 -15.23 -7.00 -1.96
C THR A 203 -14.76 -7.51 -0.60
N GLY A 204 -14.36 -6.60 0.29
CA GLY A 204 -13.80 -6.93 1.59
C GLY A 204 -12.39 -7.51 1.51
N CYS A 205 -11.68 -7.43 2.62
CA CYS A 205 -10.44 -8.15 2.85
C CYS A 205 -10.56 -8.85 4.21
N PRO A 206 -10.02 -10.05 4.42
CA PRO A 206 -10.11 -10.74 5.70
C PRO A 206 -9.64 -9.92 6.89
N ILE A 207 -8.67 -9.04 6.65
CA ILE A 207 -8.06 -8.16 7.64
C ILE A 207 -7.94 -6.77 7.07
N THR A 208 -8.42 -5.77 7.81
CA THR A 208 -8.18 -4.37 7.51
C THR A 208 -8.10 -3.56 8.79
N TYR A 209 -6.90 -3.26 9.24
CA TYR A 209 -6.68 -2.28 10.30
C TYR A 209 -6.74 -0.85 9.75
N THR A 210 -7.22 0.06 10.57
CA THR A 210 -7.17 1.49 10.29
C THR A 210 -6.50 2.24 11.44
N TYR A 211 -5.74 3.27 11.12
CA TYR A 211 -4.93 4.02 12.09
C TYR A 211 -5.29 5.51 12.07
N SER A 212 -5.34 6.12 13.23
CA SER A 212 -5.23 7.57 13.36
C SER A 212 -3.74 7.95 13.30
N ARG A 213 -3.42 9.25 13.16
CA ARG A 213 -2.02 9.71 13.29
C ARG A 213 -1.37 9.19 14.57
N ARG A 214 -2.09 9.32 15.70
CA ARG A 214 -1.57 8.86 17.01
C ARG A 214 -1.31 7.36 17.03
N THR A 215 -2.28 6.55 16.61
CA THR A 215 -2.10 5.09 16.65
C THR A 215 -1.12 4.56 15.60
N GLY A 216 -0.90 5.31 14.50
CA GLY A 216 0.17 5.03 13.54
C GLY A 216 1.55 5.31 14.15
N ALA A 217 1.71 6.44 14.82
CA ALA A 217 2.94 6.77 15.55
C ALA A 217 3.23 5.77 16.69
N GLU A 218 2.20 5.37 17.45
CA GLU A 218 2.32 4.33 18.49
C GLU A 218 2.76 2.97 17.90
N LEU A 219 2.26 2.60 16.71
CA LEU A 219 2.69 1.39 16.01
C LEU A 219 4.18 1.44 15.66
N LEU A 220 4.64 2.57 15.10
CA LEU A 220 6.05 2.77 14.75
C LEU A 220 6.95 2.78 15.99
N ALA A 221 6.58 3.54 17.02
CA ALA A 221 7.33 3.64 18.26
C ALA A 221 7.45 2.27 18.96
N GLY A 222 6.37 1.47 18.97
CA GLY A 222 6.38 0.13 19.53
C GLY A 222 7.33 -0.85 18.84
N ALA A 223 7.72 -0.55 17.60
CA ALA A 223 8.71 -1.30 16.84
C ALA A 223 10.12 -0.66 16.86
N GLY A 224 10.35 0.41 17.63
CA GLY A 224 11.63 1.09 17.74
C GLY A 224 11.93 2.05 16.58
N PHE A 225 10.89 2.65 16.00
CA PHE A 225 11.01 3.70 14.99
C PHE A 225 10.54 5.04 15.54
N GLN A 226 11.22 6.09 15.14
CA GLN A 226 10.80 7.47 15.34
C GLN A 226 10.18 8.02 14.06
N GLU A 227 8.91 8.46 14.14
CA GLU A 227 8.24 9.16 13.05
C GLU A 227 8.94 10.47 12.74
N THR A 228 9.21 10.72 11.46
CA THR A 228 9.88 11.95 10.99
C THR A 228 8.98 12.80 10.11
N ASP A 229 7.97 12.20 9.47
CA ASP A 229 6.99 12.90 8.64
C ASP A 229 5.69 12.12 8.50
N VAL A 230 4.58 12.85 8.38
CA VAL A 230 3.22 12.29 8.19
C VAL A 230 2.50 13.02 7.08
N MET A 231 2.07 12.30 6.07
CA MET A 231 1.19 12.81 5.02
C MET A 231 -0.15 12.07 5.06
N ILE A 232 -1.25 12.83 4.99
CA ILE A 232 -2.58 12.28 4.73
C ILE A 232 -2.97 12.71 3.33
N ASP A 233 -3.41 11.78 2.51
CA ASP A 233 -3.84 12.07 1.14
C ASP A 233 -4.90 11.06 0.67
N HIS A 234 -5.36 11.24 -0.53
CA HIS A 234 -6.24 10.37 -1.28
C HIS A 234 -7.70 10.37 -0.82
N ILE A 235 -8.53 11.10 -1.55
CA ILE A 235 -9.98 10.89 -1.57
C ILE A 235 -10.33 10.42 -2.99
N PHE A 236 -10.94 9.23 -3.10
CA PHE A 236 -11.41 8.74 -4.39
C PHE A 236 -12.63 9.54 -4.85
N PRO A 237 -12.50 10.42 -5.87
CA PRO A 237 -13.54 11.37 -6.20
C PRO A 237 -14.51 10.87 -7.27
N TYR A 238 -14.26 9.69 -7.87
CA TYR A 238 -14.97 9.23 -9.06
C TYR A 238 -16.20 8.36 -8.72
N ARG A 239 -17.17 8.34 -9.64
CA ARG A 239 -18.28 7.37 -9.57
C ARG A 239 -17.75 5.99 -9.93
N VAL A 240 -17.89 5.02 -9.01
CA VAL A 240 -17.34 3.66 -9.17
C VAL A 240 -17.81 3.00 -10.48
N LYS A 241 -19.10 3.18 -10.85
CA LYS A 241 -19.68 2.61 -12.09
C LYS A 241 -18.96 3.10 -13.36
N ASP A 242 -18.56 4.36 -13.38
CA ASP A 242 -17.85 4.95 -14.51
C ASP A 242 -16.36 4.60 -14.46
N TYR A 243 -15.77 4.61 -13.28
CA TYR A 243 -14.37 4.28 -13.08
C TYR A 243 -14.02 2.87 -13.53
N VAL A 244 -14.87 1.86 -13.25
CA VAL A 244 -14.63 0.48 -13.73
C VAL A 244 -14.72 0.35 -15.25
N GLN A 245 -15.32 1.33 -15.93
CA GLN A 245 -15.39 1.44 -17.39
C GLN A 245 -14.35 2.43 -17.96
N TYR A 246 -13.30 2.73 -17.18
CA TYR A 246 -12.21 3.66 -17.55
C TYR A 246 -12.66 5.10 -17.79
N ARG A 247 -13.84 5.50 -17.26
CA ARG A 247 -14.34 6.88 -17.31
C ARG A 247 -14.12 7.56 -15.95
N TYR A 248 -13.48 8.72 -15.94
CA TYR A 248 -13.10 9.45 -14.71
C TYR A 248 -14.14 10.52 -14.36
N GLU A 249 -15.42 10.11 -14.28
CA GLU A 249 -16.52 11.01 -13.92
C GLU A 249 -16.59 11.21 -12.41
N LYS A 250 -16.40 12.47 -11.96
CA LYS A 250 -16.46 12.80 -10.53
C LYS A 250 -17.86 12.61 -9.95
N ALA A 251 -17.96 12.11 -8.73
CA ALA A 251 -19.19 12.07 -7.95
C ALA A 251 -19.63 13.50 -7.56
N ILE A 252 -20.95 13.68 -7.32
CA ILE A 252 -21.56 15.00 -7.07
C ILE A 252 -20.84 15.84 -6.02
N PRO A 253 -20.43 15.33 -4.83
CA PRO A 253 -19.76 16.18 -3.85
C PRO A 253 -18.44 16.78 -4.35
N PHE A 254 -17.76 16.09 -5.30
CA PHE A 254 -16.42 16.46 -5.78
C PHE A 254 -16.44 17.16 -7.14
N ARG A 255 -17.57 17.14 -7.85
CA ARG A 255 -17.68 17.69 -9.21
C ARG A 255 -17.45 19.22 -9.24
N TRP A 256 -17.96 19.90 -8.23
CA TRP A 256 -17.95 21.35 -8.14
C TRP A 256 -16.93 21.90 -7.15
N LEU A 257 -16.16 21.00 -6.50
CA LEU A 257 -15.20 21.39 -5.49
C LEU A 257 -13.95 21.99 -6.16
N PRO A 258 -13.57 23.24 -5.83
CA PRO A 258 -12.32 23.82 -6.33
C PRO A 258 -11.10 22.99 -5.87
N MET A 259 -10.06 22.94 -6.70
CA MET A 259 -8.85 22.16 -6.38
C MET A 259 -8.23 22.47 -5.01
N PRO A 260 -8.11 23.75 -4.57
CA PRO A 260 -7.57 24.02 -3.24
C PRO A 260 -8.41 23.42 -2.11
N ALA A 261 -9.75 23.46 -2.25
CA ALA A 261 -10.66 22.86 -1.27
C ALA A 261 -10.57 21.33 -1.27
N MET A 262 -10.43 20.72 -2.45
CA MET A 262 -10.20 19.28 -2.57
C MET A 262 -8.90 18.87 -1.86
N ARG A 263 -7.79 19.57 -2.10
CA ARG A 263 -6.50 19.33 -1.45
C ARG A 263 -6.58 19.46 0.07
N MET A 264 -7.29 20.48 0.57
CA MET A 264 -7.50 20.64 2.01
C MET A 264 -8.29 19.46 2.62
N LEU A 265 -9.29 18.94 1.90
CA LEU A 265 -10.04 17.76 2.34
C LEU A 265 -9.17 16.50 2.31
N GLU A 266 -8.38 16.29 1.25
CA GLU A 266 -7.45 15.16 1.13
C GLU A 266 -6.45 15.14 2.30
N GLN A 267 -5.86 16.28 2.64
CA GLN A 267 -4.90 16.40 3.73
C GLN A 267 -5.49 16.18 5.13
N ARG A 268 -6.80 16.27 5.28
CA ARG A 268 -7.49 16.05 6.57
C ARG A 268 -8.25 14.75 6.66
N LEU A 269 -8.93 14.38 5.58
CA LEU A 269 -9.88 13.27 5.50
C LEU A 269 -9.50 12.24 4.45
N GLY A 270 -8.25 12.27 3.94
CA GLY A 270 -7.73 11.29 3.02
C GLY A 270 -7.73 9.89 3.62
N TRP A 271 -7.82 8.90 2.74
CA TRP A 271 -7.85 7.48 3.09
C TRP A 271 -6.46 6.91 3.40
N HIS A 272 -5.42 7.50 2.80
CA HIS A 272 -4.04 7.08 2.97
C HIS A 272 -3.35 7.88 4.09
N LEU A 273 -2.87 7.18 5.09
CA LEU A 273 -1.98 7.69 6.11
C LEU A 273 -0.57 7.20 5.78
N CYS A 274 0.22 8.08 5.22
CA CYS A 274 1.59 7.83 4.81
C CYS A 274 2.54 8.28 5.93
N LEU A 275 3.31 7.36 6.46
CA LEU A 275 4.21 7.57 7.58
C LEU A 275 5.65 7.37 7.11
N THR A 276 6.51 8.33 7.41
CA THR A 276 7.96 8.23 7.23
C THR A 276 8.63 8.17 8.60
N ALA A 277 9.57 7.24 8.77
CA ALA A 277 10.25 7.04 10.05
C ALA A 277 11.72 6.64 9.85
N ARG A 278 12.50 6.77 10.92
CA ARG A 278 13.87 6.27 11.03
C ARG A 278 13.99 5.34 12.22
N ALA A 279 15.04 4.57 12.25
CA ALA A 279 15.44 3.81 13.43
C ALA A 279 15.64 4.78 14.61
N ALA A 280 14.99 4.50 15.75
CA ALA A 280 15.16 5.26 16.98
C ALA A 280 16.46 4.85 17.69
#